data_6dd22268acbe960b51ce826c5e563266
#
_entry.id   6dd22268acbe960b51ce826c5e563266
#
_cell.length_a   1.000
_cell.length_b   1.000
_cell.length_c   1.000
_cell.angle_alpha   90.00
_cell.angle_beta   90.00
_cell.angle_gamma   90.00
#
_symmetry.space_group_name_H-M   'P 1'
#
loop_
_entity.id
_entity.type
_entity.pdbx_description
1 polymer ?
#
loop_
_entity_poly.entity_id
_entity_poly.type
_entity_poly.pdbx_seq_one_letter_code
_entity_poly.pdbx_strand_id
1 'polypeptide(L)'
;MVKHIVLYRLKENVDKEAAVKLIASVLEPLVGQIPGLLHLEIRRAYNGMDYALYSEFESREALSAYSVHPLHLEAKTHFSHLLETRVASDYDL
;
A
#
# COMPACT_ATOMS: atom_id res chain seq x y z
N MET A 1 9.40 15.66 2.52
CA MET A 1 8.90 14.29 2.68
C MET A 1 7.41 14.26 2.40
N VAL A 2 6.95 13.20 1.76
CA VAL A 2 5.53 13.00 1.45
C VAL A 2 5.00 11.82 2.25
N LYS A 3 3.81 11.98 2.83
CA LYS A 3 3.06 10.90 3.47
C LYS A 3 1.99 10.44 2.50
N HIS A 4 1.94 9.13 2.26
CA HIS A 4 0.97 8.50 1.37
C HIS A 4 0.15 7.53 2.20
N ILE A 5 -1.15 7.78 2.31
CA ILE A 5 -2.05 6.99 3.14
C ILE A 5 -3.14 6.42 2.27
N VAL A 6 -3.36 5.12 2.37
CA VAL A 6 -4.41 4.45 1.60
C VAL A 6 -5.25 3.59 2.52
N LEU A 7 -6.56 3.70 2.37
CA LEU A 7 -7.52 2.88 3.10
C LEU A 7 -8.19 1.95 2.09
N TYR A 8 -8.34 0.67 2.48
CA TYR A 8 -8.85 -0.34 1.59
C TYR A 8 -9.99 -1.12 2.19
N ARG A 9 -10.98 -1.42 1.35
CA ARG A 9 -12.00 -2.42 1.65
C ARG A 9 -11.74 -3.64 0.77
N LEU A 10 -11.72 -4.81 1.38
CA LEU A 10 -11.58 -6.09 0.68
C LEU A 10 -12.95 -6.60 0.28
N LYS A 11 -12.99 -7.45 -0.73
CA LYS A 11 -14.24 -8.11 -1.16
C LYS A 11 -14.79 -8.96 0.00
N GLU A 12 -16.12 -9.11 0.01
CA GLU A 12 -16.82 -9.71 1.14
C GLU A 12 -16.38 -11.13 1.46
N ASN A 13 -16.14 -11.94 0.42
CA ASN A 13 -15.79 -13.35 0.59
C ASN A 13 -14.30 -13.61 0.81
N VAL A 14 -13.50 -12.57 1.05
CA VAL A 14 -12.06 -12.70 1.25
C VAL A 14 -11.75 -12.89 2.73
N ASP A 15 -10.83 -13.82 3.03
CA ASP A 15 -10.28 -13.94 4.37
C ASP A 15 -9.38 -12.73 4.63
N LYS A 16 -9.85 -11.81 5.46
CA LYS A 16 -9.22 -10.51 5.65
C LYS A 16 -7.85 -10.60 6.33
N GLU A 17 -7.71 -11.49 7.31
CA GLU A 17 -6.41 -11.67 7.98
C GLU A 17 -5.35 -12.20 7.01
N ALA A 18 -5.73 -13.22 6.23
CA ALA A 18 -4.81 -13.79 5.25
C ALA A 18 -4.46 -12.78 4.16
N ALA A 19 -5.46 -12.00 3.69
CA ALA A 19 -5.25 -11.00 2.66
C ALA A 19 -4.28 -9.91 3.13
N VAL A 20 -4.46 -9.40 4.35
CA VAL A 20 -3.57 -8.36 4.88
C VAL A 20 -2.14 -8.87 5.02
N LYS A 21 -1.95 -10.11 5.47
CA LYS A 21 -0.62 -10.72 5.56
C LYS A 21 0.02 -10.85 4.19
N LEU A 22 -0.74 -11.27 3.19
CA LEU A 22 -0.23 -11.39 1.82
C LEU A 22 0.20 -10.03 1.29
N ILE A 23 -0.66 -9.01 1.42
CA ILE A 23 -0.37 -7.67 0.92
C ILE A 23 0.88 -7.10 1.59
N ALA A 24 0.99 -7.24 2.91
CA ALA A 24 2.18 -6.81 3.64
C ALA A 24 3.42 -7.52 3.14
N SER A 25 3.33 -8.83 2.88
CA SER A 25 4.48 -9.65 2.46
C SER A 25 5.02 -9.24 1.09
N VAL A 26 4.20 -8.67 0.21
CA VAL A 26 4.64 -8.27 -1.13
C VAL A 26 4.97 -6.78 -1.23
N LEU A 27 4.40 -5.92 -0.36
CA LEU A 27 4.64 -4.48 -0.42
C LEU A 27 5.72 -4.00 0.54
N GLU A 28 5.74 -4.49 1.77
CA GLU A 28 6.72 -4.01 2.76
C GLU A 28 8.18 -4.23 2.34
N PRO A 29 8.54 -5.34 1.68
CA PRO A 29 9.92 -5.53 1.21
C PRO A 29 10.37 -4.56 0.12
N LEU A 30 9.46 -3.80 -0.47
CA LEU A 30 9.83 -2.82 -1.51
C LEU A 30 10.64 -1.65 -0.92
N VAL A 31 10.56 -1.43 0.38
CA VAL A 31 11.43 -0.46 1.06
C VAL A 31 12.86 -0.96 0.92
N GLY A 32 13.74 -0.09 0.41
CA GLY A 32 15.12 -0.47 0.12
C GLY A 32 15.33 -0.98 -1.31
N GLN A 33 14.26 -1.29 -2.04
CA GLN A 33 14.34 -1.73 -3.42
C GLN A 33 13.89 -0.65 -4.41
N ILE A 34 12.96 0.21 -3.98
CA ILE A 34 12.47 1.30 -4.84
C ILE A 34 13.03 2.62 -4.30
N PRO A 35 13.80 3.36 -5.12
CA PRO A 35 14.39 4.62 -4.67
C PRO A 35 13.33 5.61 -4.19
N GLY A 36 13.60 6.27 -3.06
CA GLY A 36 12.72 7.29 -2.51
C GLY A 36 11.58 6.77 -1.63
N LEU A 37 11.35 5.47 -1.59
CA LEU A 37 10.41 4.84 -0.66
C LEU A 37 11.13 4.61 0.66
N LEU A 38 10.75 5.38 1.70
CA LEU A 38 11.45 5.39 2.99
C LEU A 38 10.84 4.45 4.01
N HIS A 39 9.51 4.31 3.99
CA HIS A 39 8.79 3.49 4.96
C HIS A 39 7.46 3.04 4.35
N LEU A 40 7.04 1.84 4.68
CA LEU A 40 5.75 1.32 4.26
C LEU A 40 5.28 0.29 5.27
N GLU A 41 4.07 0.47 5.79
CA GLU A 41 3.48 -0.49 6.69
C GLU A 41 2.02 -0.71 6.33
N ILE A 42 1.54 -1.92 6.55
CA ILE A 42 0.16 -2.31 6.29
C ILE A 42 -0.36 -2.95 7.56
N ARG A 43 -1.51 -2.46 8.04
CA ARG A 43 -2.11 -2.95 9.27
C ARG A 43 -3.60 -3.15 9.09
N ARG A 44 -4.11 -4.19 9.73
CA ARG A 44 -5.54 -4.42 9.82
C ARG A 44 -6.18 -3.27 10.62
N ALA A 45 -7.25 -2.70 10.06
CA ALA A 45 -7.99 -1.65 10.76
C ALA A 45 -9.01 -2.28 11.72
N TYR A 46 -9.16 -1.71 12.90
CA TYR A 46 -10.17 -2.17 13.83
C TYR A 46 -11.47 -1.37 13.72
N ASN A 47 -11.46 -0.25 13.00
CA ASN A 47 -12.67 0.48 12.64
C ASN A 47 -12.46 1.14 11.27
N GLY A 48 -13.56 1.52 10.62
CA GLY A 48 -13.50 2.12 9.29
C GLY A 48 -13.42 1.06 8.21
N MET A 49 -12.43 1.18 7.34
CA MET A 49 -12.19 0.22 6.26
C MET A 49 -11.48 -1.04 6.79
N ASP A 50 -11.15 -1.97 5.90
CA ASP A 50 -10.60 -3.27 6.34
C ASP A 50 -9.13 -3.20 6.72
N TYR A 51 -8.33 -2.43 5.99
CA TYR A 51 -6.93 -2.22 6.35
C TYR A 51 -6.44 -0.86 5.86
N ALA A 52 -5.32 -0.44 6.44
CA ALA A 52 -4.68 0.83 6.12
C ALA A 52 -3.23 0.60 5.71
N LEU A 53 -2.80 1.36 4.71
CA LEU A 53 -1.41 1.43 4.28
C LEU A 53 -0.90 2.83 4.60
N TYR A 54 0.23 2.89 5.30
CA TYR A 54 0.91 4.15 5.58
C TYR A 54 2.32 4.07 5.00
N SER A 55 2.69 5.04 4.19
CA SER A 55 4.01 5.06 3.59
C SER A 55 4.59 6.47 3.53
N GLU A 56 5.93 6.54 3.45
CA GLU A 56 6.67 7.79 3.40
C GLU A 56 7.60 7.77 2.21
N PHE A 57 7.64 8.90 1.50
CA PHE A 57 8.49 9.07 0.31
C PHE A 57 9.33 10.33 0.46
N GLU A 58 10.50 10.34 -0.19
CA GLU A 58 11.39 11.49 -0.16
C GLU A 58 10.75 12.74 -0.77
N SER A 59 9.90 12.55 -1.80
CA SER A 59 9.32 13.64 -2.59
C SER A 59 8.09 13.16 -3.34
N ARG A 60 7.36 14.10 -3.93
CA ARG A 60 6.22 13.79 -4.79
C ARG A 60 6.67 13.02 -6.02
N GLU A 61 7.84 13.35 -6.56
CA GLU A 61 8.42 12.66 -7.72
C GLU A 61 8.71 11.21 -7.38
N ALA A 62 9.21 10.94 -6.17
CA ALA A 62 9.46 9.58 -5.72
C ALA A 62 8.17 8.77 -5.62
N LEU A 63 7.10 9.38 -5.11
CA LEU A 63 5.79 8.71 -5.05
C LEU A 63 5.26 8.42 -6.46
N SER A 64 5.38 9.37 -7.38
CA SER A 64 4.94 9.18 -8.77
C SER A 64 5.73 8.06 -9.43
N ALA A 65 7.04 8.01 -9.23
CA ALA A 65 7.89 6.95 -9.78
C ALA A 65 7.53 5.58 -9.20
N TYR A 66 7.23 5.53 -7.89
CA TYR A 66 6.79 4.30 -7.22
C TYR A 66 5.50 3.76 -7.83
N SER A 67 4.55 4.64 -8.12
CA SER A 67 3.22 4.22 -8.60
C SER A 67 3.30 3.45 -9.93
N VAL A 68 4.32 3.69 -10.73
CA VAL A 68 4.52 3.03 -12.03
C VAL A 68 5.75 2.12 -12.04
N HIS A 69 6.43 1.95 -10.92
CA HIS A 69 7.63 1.13 -10.85
C HIS A 69 7.30 -0.35 -11.09
N PRO A 70 8.11 -1.07 -11.91
CA PRO A 70 7.82 -2.47 -12.22
C PRO A 70 7.65 -3.36 -10.99
N LEU A 71 8.44 -3.16 -9.93
CA LEU A 71 8.32 -3.94 -8.71
C LEU A 71 7.00 -3.71 -8.01
N HIS A 72 6.50 -2.46 -8.01
CA HIS A 72 5.20 -2.14 -7.42
C HIS A 72 4.06 -2.74 -8.25
N LEU A 73 4.15 -2.60 -9.58
CA LEU A 73 3.13 -3.15 -10.48
C LEU A 73 3.04 -4.66 -10.34
N GLU A 74 4.19 -5.35 -10.25
CA GLU A 74 4.22 -6.79 -10.05
C GLU A 74 3.61 -7.18 -8.70
N ALA A 75 3.98 -6.48 -7.63
CA ALA A 75 3.41 -6.76 -6.30
C ALA A 75 1.89 -6.67 -6.31
N LYS A 76 1.33 -5.67 -7.00
CA LYS A 76 -0.12 -5.48 -7.09
C LYS A 76 -0.83 -6.66 -7.77
N THR A 77 -0.17 -7.38 -8.67
CA THR A 77 -0.80 -8.53 -9.32
C THR A 77 -1.21 -9.62 -8.34
N HIS A 78 -0.55 -9.68 -7.16
CA HIS A 78 -0.83 -10.70 -6.16
C HIS A 78 -2.11 -10.43 -5.37
N PHE A 79 -2.60 -9.19 -5.34
CA PHE A 79 -3.70 -8.86 -4.44
C PHE A 79 -4.77 -7.93 -5.01
N SER A 80 -4.54 -7.30 -6.17
CA SER A 80 -5.50 -6.31 -6.70
C SER A 80 -6.90 -6.86 -6.87
N HIS A 81 -7.02 -8.14 -7.22
CA HIS A 81 -8.32 -8.80 -7.39
C HIS A 81 -9.09 -8.99 -6.08
N LEU A 82 -8.43 -8.81 -4.93
CA LEU A 82 -9.07 -8.94 -3.61
C LEU A 82 -9.71 -7.62 -3.14
N LEU A 83 -9.39 -6.52 -3.81
CA LEU A 83 -9.79 -5.18 -3.37
C LEU A 83 -11.16 -4.81 -3.92
N GLU A 84 -12.00 -4.20 -3.08
CA GLU A 84 -13.28 -3.67 -3.51
C GLU A 84 -13.23 -2.14 -3.62
N THR A 85 -12.68 -1.47 -2.61
CA THR A 85 -12.62 -0.01 -2.57
C THR A 85 -11.24 0.44 -2.13
N ARG A 86 -10.77 1.55 -2.72
CA ARG A 86 -9.49 2.16 -2.38
C ARG A 86 -9.66 3.67 -2.28
N VAL A 87 -9.24 4.26 -1.18
CA VAL A 87 -9.22 5.71 -0.99
C VAL A 87 -7.82 6.13 -0.57
N ALA A 88 -7.22 7.03 -1.32
CA ALA A 88 -5.87 7.50 -1.04
C ALA A 88 -5.84 9.00 -0.76
N SER A 89 -4.95 9.41 0.12
CA SER A 89 -4.67 10.82 0.39
C SER A 89 -3.19 10.99 0.64
N ASP A 90 -2.61 11.99 0.00
CA ASP A 90 -1.18 12.29 0.12
C ASP A 90 -1.02 13.71 0.62
N TYR A 91 0.01 13.94 1.44
CA TYR A 91 0.31 15.31 1.88
C TYR A 91 1.81 15.48 2.10
N ASP A 92 2.26 16.71 1.95
CA ASP A 92 3.65 17.07 2.23
C ASP A 92 3.81 17.38 3.71
N LEU A 93 4.92 16.95 4.27
CA LEU A 93 5.25 17.25 5.64
C LEU A 93 6.18 18.47 5.70
#